data_d906545fde13a7d6a2dd0a7ee1470568
#
_entry.id   d906545fde13a7d6a2dd0a7ee1470568
#
_cell.length_a   1.000
_cell.length_b   1.000
_cell.length_c   1.000
_cell.angle_alpha   90.00
_cell.angle_beta   90.00
_cell.angle_gamma   90.00
#
_symmetry.space_group_name_H-M   'P 1'
#
loop_
_entity.id
_entity.type
_entity.pdbx_description
1 polymer ?
#
loop_
_entity_poly.entity_id
_entity_poly.type
_entity_poly.pdbx_seq_one_letter_code
_entity_poly.pdbx_strand_id
1 'polypeptide(L)'
;MDELMLDGNAVAGVLGEVFAVEMTTATMMCGNCGAAGPLGAVHLFPGAGIVLRCPQCDKAMVKIVEGGTRMWFDFGGLRSLEITL
;
A
#
# COMPACT_ATOMS: atom_id res chain seq x y z
N MET A 1 4.36 -6.60 -16.98
CA MET A 1 3.93 -5.54 -17.25
C MET A 1 4.19 -4.36 -16.50
N ASP A 2 5.32 -3.85 -16.75
CA ASP A 2 5.86 -2.81 -15.94
C ASP A 2 5.09 -1.52 -16.09
N GLU A 3 4.49 -1.31 -17.25
CA GLU A 3 3.73 -0.08 -17.43
C GLU A 3 2.48 -0.02 -16.57
N LEU A 4 2.05 -1.15 -15.99
CA LEU A 4 0.92 -1.16 -15.07
C LEU A 4 1.37 -1.16 -13.61
N MET A 5 2.68 -1.27 -13.35
CA MET A 5 3.19 -1.27 -11.99
C MET A 5 3.72 0.11 -11.64
N LEU A 6 3.27 0.62 -10.52
CA LEU A 6 3.72 1.90 -9.98
C LEU A 6 4.32 1.64 -8.60
N ASP A 7 5.00 2.62 -8.04
CA ASP A 7 5.47 2.49 -6.66
C ASP A 7 4.47 3.11 -5.69
N GLY A 8 4.69 2.91 -4.41
CA GLY A 8 3.76 3.37 -3.39
C GLY A 8 3.61 4.88 -3.30
N ASN A 9 4.52 5.64 -3.93
CA ASN A 9 4.38 7.08 -3.98
C ASN A 9 3.13 7.50 -4.74
N ALA A 10 2.68 6.67 -5.68
CA ALA A 10 1.50 6.96 -6.48
C ALA A 10 0.22 6.97 -5.63
N VAL A 11 0.20 6.29 -4.48
CA VAL A 11 -0.97 6.23 -3.62
C VAL A 11 -0.80 7.03 -2.33
N ALA A 12 0.42 7.52 -2.06
CA ALA A 12 0.71 8.21 -0.81
C ALA A 12 -0.15 9.45 -0.61
N GLY A 13 -0.50 10.16 -1.70
CA GLY A 13 -1.36 11.33 -1.58
C GLY A 13 -2.75 10.97 -1.07
N VAL A 14 -3.33 9.91 -1.62
CA VAL A 14 -4.65 9.44 -1.19
C VAL A 14 -4.60 8.98 0.27
N LEU A 15 -3.60 8.18 0.62
CA LEU A 15 -3.46 7.68 1.98
C LEU A 15 -3.19 8.82 2.96
N GLY A 16 -2.43 9.83 2.53
CA GLY A 16 -2.16 11.00 3.35
C GLY A 16 -3.43 11.77 3.68
N GLU A 17 -4.36 11.85 2.74
CA GLU A 17 -5.65 12.49 3.00
C GLU A 17 -6.46 11.71 4.04
N VAL A 18 -6.47 10.39 3.93
CA VAL A 18 -7.24 9.53 4.81
C VAL A 18 -6.65 9.52 6.22
N PHE A 19 -5.32 9.39 6.33
CA PHE A 19 -4.66 9.28 7.62
C PHE A 19 -4.15 10.61 8.17
N ALA A 20 -4.25 11.68 7.37
CA ALA A 20 -3.84 13.04 7.74
C ALA A 20 -2.36 13.14 8.12
N VAL A 21 -1.51 12.29 7.56
CA VAL A 21 -0.07 12.32 7.77
C VAL A 21 0.65 11.97 6.47
N GLU A 22 1.95 12.28 6.41
CA GLU A 22 2.77 11.90 5.28
C GLU A 22 2.98 10.38 5.29
N MET A 23 2.53 9.70 4.23
CA MET A 23 2.53 8.25 4.20
C MET A 23 3.68 7.63 3.41
N THR A 24 4.43 8.41 2.65
CA THR A 24 5.52 7.88 1.83
C THR A 24 6.55 7.12 2.66
N THR A 25 6.82 7.61 3.86
CA THR A 25 7.82 7.03 4.75
C THR A 25 7.23 6.09 5.80
N ALA A 26 5.91 5.85 5.75
CA ALA A 26 5.31 4.86 6.65
C ALA A 26 5.95 3.50 6.37
N THR A 27 6.19 2.71 7.41
CA THR A 27 6.83 1.41 7.27
C THR A 27 5.79 0.31 7.27
N MET A 28 5.84 -0.54 6.25
CA MET A 28 4.94 -1.67 6.12
C MET A 28 5.75 -2.96 6.29
N MET A 29 5.22 -3.89 7.06
CA MET A 29 5.84 -5.20 7.21
C MET A 29 4.93 -6.25 6.58
N CYS A 30 5.48 -6.99 5.62
CA CYS A 30 4.73 -8.03 4.93
C CYS A 30 4.39 -9.18 5.88
N GLY A 31 3.12 -9.59 5.88
CA GLY A 31 2.67 -10.70 6.72
C GLY A 31 3.11 -12.06 6.21
N ASN A 32 3.57 -12.14 4.95
CA ASN A 32 3.99 -13.39 4.36
C ASN A 32 5.49 -13.66 4.57
N CYS A 33 6.35 -12.72 4.16
CA CYS A 33 7.79 -12.94 4.21
C CYS A 33 8.49 -12.17 5.33
N GLY A 34 7.80 -11.27 6.00
CA GLY A 34 8.38 -10.49 7.09
C GLY A 34 9.22 -9.31 6.67
N ALA A 35 9.34 -9.05 5.37
CA ALA A 35 10.13 -7.92 4.89
C ALA A 35 9.47 -6.61 5.30
N ALA A 36 10.28 -5.64 5.72
CA ALA A 36 9.80 -4.32 6.11
C ALA A 36 10.42 -3.27 5.22
N GLY A 37 9.66 -2.23 4.93
CA GLY A 37 10.17 -1.14 4.10
C GLY A 37 9.15 -0.01 4.00
N PRO A 38 9.57 1.12 3.40
CA PRO A 38 8.68 2.27 3.30
C PRO A 38 7.56 2.04 2.29
N LEU A 39 6.42 2.68 2.54
CA LEU A 39 5.27 2.60 1.64
C LEU A 39 5.68 2.98 0.21
N GLY A 40 6.54 3.98 0.05
CA GLY A 40 6.94 4.45 -1.27
C GLY A 40 7.65 3.39 -2.11
N ALA A 41 8.16 2.33 -1.48
CA ALA A 41 8.90 1.28 -2.18
C ALA A 41 8.05 0.08 -2.57
N VAL A 42 6.79 -0.01 -2.11
CA VAL A 42 5.96 -1.17 -2.47
C VAL A 42 5.50 -1.07 -3.92
N HIS A 43 5.15 -2.20 -4.50
CA HIS A 43 4.66 -2.26 -5.87
C HIS A 43 3.15 -2.08 -5.89
N LEU A 44 2.69 -1.14 -6.71
CA LEU A 44 1.28 -0.81 -6.79
C LEU A 44 0.73 -1.24 -8.15
N PHE A 45 -0.37 -1.97 -8.12
CA PHE A 45 -1.06 -2.43 -9.33
C PHE A 45 -2.46 -1.84 -9.38
N PRO A 46 -2.69 -0.83 -10.23
CA PRO A 46 -4.02 -0.26 -10.39
C PRO A 46 -4.91 -1.16 -11.22
N GLY A 47 -6.22 -1.05 -11.03
CA GLY A 47 -7.19 -1.84 -11.76
C GLY A 47 -8.57 -1.49 -11.26
N ALA A 48 -9.42 -2.50 -11.01
CA ALA A 48 -10.72 -2.29 -10.40
C ALA A 48 -10.59 -1.72 -8.99
N GLY A 49 -9.45 -1.95 -8.37
CA GLY A 49 -9.03 -1.34 -7.12
C GLY A 49 -7.53 -1.19 -7.18
N ILE A 50 -6.92 -0.88 -6.04
CA ILE A 50 -5.48 -0.75 -5.94
C ILE A 50 -4.96 -1.90 -5.08
N VAL A 51 -3.94 -2.61 -5.58
CA VAL A 51 -3.30 -3.67 -4.81
C VAL A 51 -1.86 -3.28 -4.58
N LEU A 52 -1.45 -3.28 -3.31
CA LEU A 52 -0.06 -3.04 -2.92
C LEU A 52 0.60 -4.38 -2.64
N ARG A 53 1.67 -4.68 -3.38
CA ARG A 53 2.37 -5.96 -3.26
C ARG A 53 3.74 -5.77 -2.67
N CYS A 54 4.16 -6.76 -1.90
CA CYS A 54 5.50 -6.78 -1.32
C CYS A 54 6.55 -6.84 -2.43
N PRO A 55 7.55 -5.95 -2.44
CA PRO A 55 8.59 -6.00 -3.46
C PRO A 55 9.54 -7.20 -3.30
N GLN A 56 9.47 -7.92 -2.18
CA GLN A 56 10.33 -9.07 -1.95
C GLN A 56 9.67 -10.39 -2.34
N CYS A 57 8.41 -10.60 -1.95
CA CYS A 57 7.72 -11.88 -2.19
C CYS A 57 6.52 -11.76 -3.13
N ASP A 58 6.15 -10.55 -3.51
CA ASP A 58 5.06 -10.27 -4.45
C ASP A 58 3.66 -10.63 -3.95
N LYS A 59 3.51 -10.95 -2.67
CA LYS A 59 2.18 -11.19 -2.12
C LYS A 59 1.46 -9.85 -1.90
N ALA A 60 0.14 -9.87 -2.08
CA ALA A 60 -0.68 -8.70 -1.83
C ALA A 60 -0.66 -8.39 -0.34
N MET A 61 -0.28 -7.15 0.00
CA MET A 61 -0.26 -6.70 1.39
C MET A 61 -1.52 -5.91 1.73
N VAL A 62 -1.93 -5.01 0.84
CA VAL A 62 -3.07 -4.14 1.06
C VAL A 62 -3.87 -4.07 -0.21
N LYS A 63 -5.19 -4.07 -0.08
CA LYS A 63 -6.11 -3.84 -1.20
C LYS A 63 -6.96 -2.63 -0.84
N ILE A 64 -7.11 -1.73 -1.79
CA ILE A 64 -7.89 -0.52 -1.62
C ILE A 64 -8.93 -0.47 -2.72
N VAL A 65 -10.19 -0.38 -2.32
CA VAL A 65 -11.30 -0.26 -3.28
C VAL A 65 -12.04 1.02 -2.98
N GLU A 66 -12.31 1.78 -4.01
CA GLU A 66 -13.03 3.03 -3.90
C GLU A 66 -14.35 2.91 -4.65
N GLY A 67 -15.45 3.21 -3.99
CA GLY A 67 -16.77 3.13 -4.59
C GLY A 67 -17.66 4.27 -4.14
N GLY A 68 -17.77 5.29 -4.96
CA GLY A 68 -18.63 6.44 -4.66
C GLY A 68 -18.15 7.20 -3.45
N THR A 69 -18.91 7.12 -2.36
CA THR A 69 -18.59 7.85 -1.14
C THR A 69 -17.89 6.98 -0.09
N ARG A 70 -17.48 5.78 -0.47
CA ARG A 70 -16.85 4.84 0.47
C ARG A 70 -15.53 4.33 -0.07
N MET A 71 -14.64 3.99 0.84
CA MET A 71 -13.39 3.31 0.51
C MET A 71 -13.25 2.12 1.44
N TRP A 72 -12.74 1.02 0.88
CA TRP A 72 -12.46 -0.17 1.65
C TRP A 72 -10.96 -0.44 1.63
N PHE A 73 -10.39 -0.66 2.82
CA PHE A 73 -8.99 -1.00 2.98
C PHE A 73 -8.90 -2.41 3.56
N ASP A 74 -8.29 -3.31 2.83
CA ASP A 74 -8.06 -4.68 3.31
C ASP A 74 -6.57 -4.82 3.60
N PHE A 75 -6.22 -4.93 4.86
CA PHE A 75 -4.84 -5.06 5.30
C PHE A 75 -4.47 -6.51 5.62
N GLY A 76 -5.21 -7.47 5.08
CA GLY A 76 -5.05 -8.88 5.44
C GLY A 76 -3.68 -9.49 5.18
N GLY A 77 -2.91 -8.92 4.24
CA GLY A 77 -1.57 -9.41 3.95
C GLY A 77 -0.46 -8.65 4.66
N LEU A 78 -0.81 -7.74 5.55
CA LEU A 78 0.13 -6.86 6.22
C LEU A 78 0.27 -7.25 7.68
N ARG A 79 1.50 -7.41 8.17
CA ARG A 79 1.72 -7.71 9.58
C ARG A 79 1.61 -6.45 10.43
N SER A 80 2.15 -5.34 9.94
CA SER A 80 2.07 -4.08 10.65
C SER A 80 2.23 -2.90 9.72
N LEU A 81 1.71 -1.77 10.14
CA LEU A 81 1.88 -0.49 9.47
C LEU A 81 2.30 0.50 10.54
N GLU A 82 3.50 1.05 10.40
CA GLU A 82 4.04 2.00 11.35
C GLU A 82 4.05 3.38 10.73
N ILE A 83 3.45 4.33 11.42
CA ILE A 83 3.38 5.72 10.97
C ILE A 83 4.10 6.58 11.99
N THR A 84 5.01 7.43 11.52
CA THR A 84 5.70 8.37 12.39
C THR A 84 4.86 9.64 12.48
N LEU A 85 4.54 10.02 13.67
CA LEU A 85 3.70 11.20 13.94
C LEU A 85 4.54 12.45 14.15
#